data_7f38585a7e7eb7b5d42aa23ea8e50fce
#
_entry.id   7f38585a7e7eb7b5d42aa23ea8e50fce
#
_cell.length_a   1.000
_cell.length_b   1.000
_cell.length_c   1.000
_cell.angle_alpha   90.00
_cell.angle_beta   90.00
_cell.angle_gamma   90.00
#
_symmetry.space_group_name_H-M   'P 1'
#
loop_
_entity.id
_entity.type
_entity.pdbx_description
1 polymer ?
#
loop_
_entity_poly.entity_id
_entity_poly.type
_entity_poly.pdbx_seq_one_letter_code
_entity_poly.pdbx_strand_id
1 'polypeptide(L)'
;QIAMKDLEIRGAGDLLGAEQSGFINEMGFETYQKLMQEALEELQNEDDFQDLFENEDDRKKLFKSTKEVNIDTDFELMLPDFYVNSIEERLSLYQKLAEIQSKDELQKFENELIDRFGNLPKEAINLLKSVELKWLASEIGFDRIVMKNGIFLGYFPDNPQDKFYQSEKFRNII
;
A
#
# COMPACT_ATOMS: atom_id res chain seq x y z
N GLN A 1 -14.15 -11.42 -4.97
CA GLN A 1 -15.25 -10.52 -4.54
C GLN A 1 -15.98 -11.03 -3.29
N ILE A 2 -16.13 -12.35 -3.08
CA ILE A 2 -16.86 -12.92 -1.93
C ILE A 2 -16.01 -12.84 -0.66
N ALA A 3 -14.71 -13.18 -0.71
CA ALA A 3 -13.81 -13.13 0.45
C ALA A 3 -13.58 -11.69 0.95
N MET A 4 -13.47 -10.72 0.04
CA MET A 4 -13.37 -9.31 0.36
C MET A 4 -14.64 -8.75 1.00
N LYS A 5 -15.81 -9.23 0.54
CA LYS A 5 -17.11 -8.88 1.12
C LYS A 5 -17.33 -9.49 2.50
N ASP A 6 -16.74 -10.65 2.79
CA ASP A 6 -16.82 -11.30 4.11
C ASP A 6 -15.91 -10.63 5.13
N LEU A 7 -14.75 -10.08 4.70
CA LEU A 7 -13.91 -9.19 5.49
C LEU A 7 -14.62 -7.85 5.79
N GLU A 8 -15.39 -7.31 4.83
CA GLU A 8 -16.25 -6.15 5.05
C GLU A 8 -17.40 -6.43 6.03
N ILE A 9 -18.00 -7.65 5.98
CA ILE A 9 -19.18 -8.03 6.79
C ILE A 9 -18.79 -8.49 8.19
N ARG A 10 -17.63 -9.15 8.38
CA ARG A 10 -17.14 -9.59 9.70
C ARG A 10 -16.31 -8.54 10.43
N GLY A 11 -16.09 -7.41 9.78
CA GLY A 11 -15.70 -6.18 10.41
C GLY A 11 -14.21 -6.00 10.57
N ALA A 12 -13.62 -5.26 9.65
CA ALA A 12 -12.50 -4.39 10.02
C ALA A 12 -12.85 -3.53 11.26
N GLY A 13 -14.15 -3.36 11.57
CA GLY A 13 -14.65 -2.70 12.78
C GLY A 13 -14.52 -3.53 14.06
N ASP A 14 -14.42 -4.86 13.99
CA ASP A 14 -14.32 -5.73 15.19
C ASP A 14 -12.86 -6.15 15.44
N LEU A 15 -12.02 -6.22 14.40
CA LEU A 15 -10.57 -6.38 14.51
C LEU A 15 -9.89 -5.11 15.09
N LEU A 16 -10.51 -3.95 14.89
CA LEU A 16 -10.05 -2.66 15.40
C LEU A 16 -11.00 -2.21 16.53
N GLY A 17 -10.91 -2.85 17.69
CA GLY A 17 -11.74 -2.56 18.85
C GLY A 17 -11.81 -1.07 19.19
N ALA A 18 -12.90 -0.65 19.86
CA ALA A 18 -13.25 0.74 20.17
C ALA A 18 -12.16 1.57 20.88
N GLU A 19 -11.14 0.92 21.46
CA GLU A 19 -9.98 1.57 22.07
C GLU A 19 -8.93 2.07 21.06
N GLN A 20 -9.00 1.65 19.78
CA GLN A 20 -8.05 2.02 18.72
C GLN A 20 -8.54 3.15 17.82
N SER A 21 -9.69 3.76 18.10
CA SER A 21 -10.25 4.83 17.24
C SER A 21 -9.30 6.03 17.07
N GLY A 22 -8.50 6.36 18.07
CA GLY A 22 -7.48 7.41 17.97
C GLY A 22 -6.32 7.03 17.03
N PHE A 23 -5.88 5.78 17.06
CA PHE A 23 -4.82 5.26 16.19
C PHE A 23 -5.25 5.24 14.71
N ILE A 24 -6.50 4.88 14.45
CA ILE A 24 -7.05 4.83 13.09
C ILE A 24 -7.17 6.24 12.48
N ASN A 25 -7.41 7.26 13.30
CA ASN A 25 -7.50 8.65 12.82
C ASN A 25 -6.18 9.16 12.24
N GLU A 26 -5.05 8.71 12.77
CA GLU A 26 -3.71 9.09 12.35
C GLU A 26 -3.06 8.04 11.42
N MET A 27 -3.81 7.00 11.03
CA MET A 27 -3.28 5.91 10.21
C MET A 27 -2.91 6.39 8.82
N GLY A 28 -1.62 6.28 8.49
CA GLY A 28 -1.11 6.49 7.14
C GLY A 28 -1.28 5.26 6.25
N PHE A 29 -1.08 5.45 4.95
CA PHE A 29 -1.23 4.38 3.96
C PHE A 29 -0.31 3.18 4.19
N GLU A 30 0.93 3.40 4.62
CA GLU A 30 1.88 2.31 4.92
C GLU A 30 1.42 1.46 6.12
N THR A 31 0.87 2.09 7.16
CA THR A 31 0.29 1.38 8.30
C THR A 31 -0.92 0.55 7.87
N TYR A 32 -1.77 1.10 7.00
CA TYR A 32 -2.87 0.36 6.39
C TYR A 32 -2.38 -0.87 5.62
N GLN A 33 -1.38 -0.71 4.73
CA GLN A 33 -0.81 -1.82 3.96
C GLN A 33 -0.24 -2.90 4.88
N LYS A 34 0.50 -2.50 5.93
CA LYS A 34 1.08 -3.43 6.89
C LYS A 34 0.02 -4.22 7.64
N LEU A 35 -1.02 -3.57 8.16
CA LEU A 35 -2.13 -4.24 8.84
C LEU A 35 -2.87 -5.21 7.92
N MET A 36 -3.09 -4.83 6.66
CA MET A 36 -3.72 -5.72 5.68
C MET A 36 -2.83 -6.93 5.38
N GLN A 37 -1.52 -6.75 5.30
CA GLN A 37 -0.57 -7.85 5.12
C GLN A 37 -0.55 -8.79 6.33
N GLU A 38 -0.47 -8.26 7.55
CA GLU A 38 -0.51 -9.04 8.79
C GLU A 38 -1.81 -9.85 8.88
N ALA A 39 -2.95 -9.24 8.59
CA ALA A 39 -4.24 -9.92 8.57
C ALA A 39 -4.30 -11.04 7.52
N LEU A 40 -3.70 -10.85 6.34
CA LEU A 40 -3.60 -11.89 5.32
C LEU A 40 -2.68 -13.03 5.73
N GLU A 41 -1.57 -12.75 6.42
CA GLU A 41 -0.65 -13.76 6.94
C GLU A 41 -1.30 -14.58 8.06
N GLU A 42 -2.09 -13.95 8.93
CA GLU A 42 -2.88 -14.65 9.97
C GLU A 42 -3.91 -15.59 9.34
N LEU A 43 -4.67 -15.10 8.37
CA LEU A 43 -5.66 -15.91 7.66
C LEU A 43 -5.04 -17.09 6.90
N GLN A 44 -3.80 -16.97 6.41
CA GLN A 44 -3.11 -18.08 5.74
C GLN A 44 -2.83 -19.27 6.66
N ASN A 45 -2.72 -19.04 7.96
CA ASN A 45 -2.46 -20.08 8.94
C ASN A 45 -3.75 -20.80 9.38
N GLU A 46 -4.93 -20.36 8.94
CA GLU A 46 -6.20 -21.04 9.17
C GLU A 46 -6.49 -22.03 8.04
N ASP A 47 -6.79 -23.28 8.39
CA ASP A 47 -7.02 -24.38 7.42
C ASP A 47 -8.15 -24.08 6.43
N ASP A 48 -9.11 -23.23 6.81
CA ASP A 48 -10.28 -22.83 5.98
C ASP A 48 -9.93 -21.77 4.92
N PHE A 49 -8.72 -21.18 4.94
CA PHE A 49 -8.36 -20.10 4.02
C PHE A 49 -8.18 -20.56 2.58
N GLN A 50 -7.83 -21.83 2.37
CA GLN A 50 -7.65 -22.39 1.02
C GLN A 50 -8.96 -22.47 0.24
N ASP A 51 -10.08 -22.64 0.93
CA ASP A 51 -11.42 -22.75 0.34
C ASP A 51 -12.06 -21.39 -0.01
N LEU A 52 -11.46 -20.27 0.45
CA LEU A 52 -11.99 -18.92 0.20
C LEU A 52 -11.61 -18.36 -1.19
N PHE A 53 -10.62 -18.94 -1.87
CA PHE A 53 -10.18 -18.50 -3.20
C PHE A 53 -10.59 -19.52 -4.26
N GLU A 54 -11.47 -19.12 -5.17
CA GLU A 54 -11.92 -19.95 -6.29
C GLU A 54 -10.79 -20.27 -7.29
N ASN A 55 -9.69 -19.49 -7.28
CA ASN A 55 -8.53 -19.76 -8.12
C ASN A 55 -7.20 -19.19 -7.55
N GLU A 56 -6.08 -19.83 -7.96
CA GLU A 56 -4.73 -19.41 -7.57
C GLU A 56 -4.33 -18.01 -8.05
N ASP A 57 -4.97 -17.48 -9.08
CA ASP A 57 -4.63 -16.20 -9.66
C ASP A 57 -5.12 -15.02 -8.80
N ASP A 58 -6.27 -15.15 -8.16
CA ASP A 58 -6.79 -14.15 -7.23
C ASP A 58 -5.95 -14.12 -5.94
N ARG A 59 -5.50 -15.28 -5.48
CA ARG A 59 -4.53 -15.41 -4.40
C ARG A 59 -3.21 -14.75 -4.76
N LYS A 60 -2.66 -15.03 -5.95
CA LYS A 60 -1.40 -14.42 -6.43
C LYS A 60 -1.50 -12.91 -6.61
N LYS A 61 -2.65 -12.37 -6.97
CA LYS A 61 -2.86 -10.91 -7.07
C LYS A 61 -2.80 -10.23 -5.70
N LEU A 62 -3.46 -10.83 -4.68
CA LEU A 62 -3.39 -10.34 -3.31
C LEU A 62 -1.94 -10.33 -2.78
N PHE A 63 -1.18 -11.42 -3.06
CA PHE A 63 0.22 -11.55 -2.61
C PHE A 63 1.23 -10.78 -3.47
N LYS A 64 0.90 -10.47 -4.73
CA LYS A 64 1.79 -9.65 -5.58
C LYS A 64 1.89 -8.21 -5.09
N SER A 65 0.87 -7.73 -4.38
CA SER A 65 0.89 -6.45 -3.67
C SER A 65 1.90 -6.41 -2.51
N THR A 66 2.30 -7.57 -1.97
CA THR A 66 3.21 -7.65 -0.81
C THR A 66 4.69 -7.51 -1.14
N LYS A 67 5.08 -7.52 -2.43
CA LYS A 67 6.47 -7.30 -2.87
C LYS A 67 6.71 -5.87 -3.34
N GLU A 68 6.04 -4.92 -2.69
CA GLU A 68 6.23 -3.51 -2.99
C GLU A 68 7.50 -2.97 -2.36
N VAL A 69 8.11 -1.98 -3.05
CA VAL A 69 9.24 -1.23 -2.52
C VAL A 69 8.85 -0.55 -1.22
N ASN A 70 9.60 -0.80 -0.16
CA ASN A 70 9.39 -0.16 1.13
C ASN A 70 9.95 1.27 1.11
N ILE A 71 9.15 2.27 1.49
CA ILE A 71 9.58 3.67 1.58
C ILE A 71 9.61 4.08 3.04
N ASP A 72 10.79 4.42 3.55
CA ASP A 72 10.99 4.99 4.87
C ASP A 72 11.28 6.50 4.73
N THR A 73 10.38 7.35 5.21
CA THR A 73 10.42 8.80 4.97
C THR A 73 10.00 9.60 6.20
N ASP A 74 10.42 10.85 6.26
CA ASP A 74 9.93 11.87 7.19
C ASP A 74 8.74 12.68 6.66
N PHE A 75 8.26 12.35 5.45
CA PHE A 75 7.03 12.93 4.89
C PHE A 75 5.81 12.18 5.39
N GLU A 76 4.75 12.92 5.69
CA GLU A 76 3.44 12.32 5.98
C GLU A 76 2.80 11.82 4.68
N LEU A 77 2.52 10.51 4.64
CA LEU A 77 1.92 9.79 3.51
C LEU A 77 0.52 9.31 3.91
N MET A 78 -0.45 10.22 3.92
CA MET A 78 -1.79 9.92 4.41
C MET A 78 -2.86 10.80 3.77
N LEU A 79 -4.12 10.39 3.92
CA LEU A 79 -5.29 11.23 3.74
C LEU A 79 -5.67 11.78 5.12
N PRO A 80 -5.43 13.08 5.42
CA PRO A 80 -5.73 13.64 6.72
C PRO A 80 -7.23 13.61 7.06
N ASP A 81 -7.57 13.57 8.34
CA ASP A 81 -8.94 13.56 8.84
C ASP A 81 -9.73 14.83 8.48
N PHE A 82 -9.06 15.98 8.44
CA PHE A 82 -9.67 17.23 7.99
C PHE A 82 -10.00 17.24 6.49
N TYR A 83 -9.36 16.37 5.69
CA TYR A 83 -9.60 16.23 4.25
C TYR A 83 -10.64 15.16 3.96
N VAL A 84 -10.50 13.97 4.58
CA VAL A 84 -11.48 12.88 4.51
C VAL A 84 -11.88 12.51 5.94
N ASN A 85 -12.99 13.04 6.42
CA ASN A 85 -13.40 12.95 7.81
C ASN A 85 -13.82 11.51 8.23
N SER A 86 -14.47 10.76 7.33
CA SER A 86 -14.89 9.39 7.63
C SER A 86 -13.71 8.42 7.57
N ILE A 87 -13.51 7.66 8.66
CA ILE A 87 -12.51 6.58 8.74
C ILE A 87 -12.79 5.50 7.68
N GLU A 88 -14.05 5.07 7.58
CA GLU A 88 -14.47 4.04 6.63
C GLU A 88 -14.16 4.47 5.19
N GLU A 89 -14.41 5.74 4.88
CA GLU A 89 -14.13 6.30 3.56
C GLU A 89 -12.64 6.39 3.28
N ARG A 90 -11.80 6.77 4.27
CA ARG A 90 -10.34 6.74 4.13
C ARG A 90 -9.81 5.34 3.88
N LEU A 91 -10.30 4.34 4.61
CA LEU A 91 -9.91 2.94 4.42
C LEU A 91 -10.29 2.44 3.02
N SER A 92 -11.50 2.75 2.55
CA SER A 92 -11.94 2.43 1.18
C SER A 92 -11.07 3.11 0.11
N LEU A 93 -10.66 4.37 0.34
CA LEU A 93 -9.75 5.07 -0.55
C LEU A 93 -8.33 4.48 -0.54
N TYR A 94 -7.82 4.04 0.62
CA TYR A 94 -6.53 3.34 0.71
C TYR A 94 -6.57 1.99 0.01
N GLN A 95 -7.67 1.24 0.14
CA GLN A 95 -7.86 0.00 -0.60
C GLN A 95 -7.83 0.26 -2.11
N LYS A 96 -8.59 1.24 -2.58
CA LYS A 96 -8.59 1.62 -3.99
C LYS A 96 -7.21 2.06 -4.47
N LEU A 97 -6.47 2.83 -3.66
CA LEU A 97 -5.11 3.25 -3.98
C LEU A 97 -4.13 2.07 -4.09
N ALA A 98 -4.27 1.05 -3.25
CA ALA A 98 -3.44 -0.15 -3.29
C ALA A 98 -3.67 -1.00 -4.56
N GLU A 99 -4.82 -0.89 -5.20
CA GLU A 99 -5.16 -1.61 -6.44
C GLU A 99 -4.65 -0.91 -7.70
N ILE A 100 -4.26 0.38 -7.62
CA ILE A 100 -3.81 1.19 -8.75
C ILE A 100 -2.45 0.71 -9.27
N GLN A 101 -2.37 0.43 -10.57
CA GLN A 101 -1.17 -0.11 -11.22
C GLN A 101 -0.63 0.77 -12.36
N SER A 102 -1.30 1.87 -12.69
CA SER A 102 -0.91 2.75 -13.79
C SER A 102 -1.04 4.24 -13.44
N LYS A 103 -0.25 5.06 -14.15
CA LYS A 103 -0.34 6.53 -14.02
C LYS A 103 -1.72 7.08 -14.38
N ASP A 104 -2.37 6.50 -15.37
CA ASP A 104 -3.70 6.94 -15.80
C ASP A 104 -4.76 6.66 -14.72
N GLU A 105 -4.66 5.53 -14.03
CA GLU A 105 -5.51 5.20 -12.90
C GLU A 105 -5.23 6.12 -11.71
N LEU A 106 -3.95 6.38 -11.41
CA LEU A 106 -3.55 7.29 -10.34
C LEU A 106 -4.07 8.71 -10.60
N GLN A 107 -3.99 9.19 -11.84
CA GLN A 107 -4.53 10.50 -12.21
C GLN A 107 -6.06 10.55 -12.08
N LYS A 108 -6.76 9.48 -12.43
CA LYS A 108 -8.22 9.39 -12.22
C LYS A 108 -8.57 9.42 -10.75
N PHE A 109 -7.80 8.71 -9.92
CA PHE A 109 -7.97 8.70 -8.48
C PHE A 109 -7.71 10.10 -7.86
N GLU A 110 -6.66 10.79 -8.31
CA GLU A 110 -6.37 12.17 -7.92
C GLU A 110 -7.55 13.10 -8.26
N ASN A 111 -8.07 13.02 -9.48
CA ASN A 111 -9.20 13.81 -9.92
C ASN A 111 -10.47 13.51 -9.10
N GLU A 112 -10.71 12.24 -8.75
CA GLU A 112 -11.81 11.85 -7.88
C GLU A 112 -11.68 12.45 -6.48
N LEU A 113 -10.48 12.44 -5.89
CA LEU A 113 -10.23 13.07 -4.61
C LEU A 113 -10.52 14.58 -4.65
N ILE A 114 -10.06 15.27 -5.70
CA ILE A 114 -10.29 16.70 -5.88
C ILE A 114 -11.78 17.01 -6.06
N ASP A 115 -12.48 16.22 -6.86
CA ASP A 115 -13.92 16.40 -7.12
C ASP A 115 -14.78 16.22 -5.86
N ARG A 116 -14.42 15.24 -5.01
CA ARG A 116 -15.19 14.89 -3.81
C ARG A 116 -14.84 15.72 -2.59
N PHE A 117 -13.58 16.06 -2.41
CA PHE A 117 -13.06 16.64 -1.16
C PHE A 117 -12.38 17.99 -1.36
N GLY A 118 -12.25 18.46 -2.60
CA GLY A 118 -11.58 19.71 -2.92
C GLY A 118 -10.07 19.57 -3.09
N ASN A 119 -9.34 20.67 -2.98
CA ASN A 119 -7.90 20.71 -3.23
C ASN A 119 -7.13 19.74 -2.32
N LEU A 120 -6.19 18.99 -2.90
CA LEU A 120 -5.35 18.06 -2.17
C LEU A 120 -4.47 18.77 -1.15
N PRO A 121 -4.47 18.35 0.13
CA PRO A 121 -3.48 18.77 1.10
C PRO A 121 -2.10 18.16 0.78
N LYS A 122 -1.04 18.71 1.40
CA LYS A 122 0.34 18.30 1.14
C LYS A 122 0.58 16.80 1.40
N GLU A 123 -0.03 16.27 2.44
CA GLU A 123 0.07 14.88 2.86
C GLU A 123 -0.50 13.94 1.78
N ALA A 124 -1.66 14.30 1.22
CA ALA A 124 -2.28 13.56 0.11
C ALA A 124 -1.45 13.64 -1.17
N ILE A 125 -0.88 14.80 -1.49
CA ILE A 125 0.04 14.96 -2.62
C ILE A 125 1.28 14.07 -2.44
N ASN A 126 1.87 14.07 -1.24
CA ASN A 126 3.02 13.23 -0.92
C ASN A 126 2.67 11.74 -1.06
N LEU A 127 1.49 11.35 -0.59
CA LEU A 127 0.98 9.98 -0.72
C LEU A 127 0.90 9.54 -2.19
N LEU A 128 0.28 10.33 -3.07
CA LEU A 128 0.17 10.00 -4.49
C LEU A 128 1.55 9.92 -5.16
N LYS A 129 2.45 10.84 -4.85
CA LYS A 129 3.83 10.81 -5.34
C LYS A 129 4.62 9.62 -4.83
N SER A 130 4.35 9.14 -3.61
CA SER A 130 5.01 7.95 -3.09
C SER A 130 4.64 6.68 -3.87
N VAL A 131 3.42 6.58 -4.38
CA VAL A 131 3.00 5.48 -5.26
C VAL A 131 3.78 5.50 -6.58
N GLU A 132 3.89 6.65 -7.23
CA GLU A 132 4.72 6.78 -8.45
C GLU A 132 6.19 6.44 -8.17
N LEU A 133 6.72 6.89 -7.02
CA LEU A 133 8.09 6.60 -6.62
C LEU A 133 8.31 5.11 -6.40
N LYS A 134 7.36 4.38 -5.79
CA LYS A 134 7.42 2.92 -5.64
C LYS A 134 7.54 2.22 -7.00
N TRP A 135 6.79 2.65 -8.00
CA TRP A 135 6.90 2.07 -9.35
C TRP A 135 8.27 2.30 -9.97
N LEU A 136 8.77 3.55 -9.94
CA LEU A 136 10.09 3.88 -10.47
C LEU A 136 11.21 3.12 -9.74
N ALA A 137 11.10 3.01 -8.42
CA ALA A 137 12.04 2.25 -7.60
C ALA A 137 12.04 0.76 -7.94
N SER A 138 10.87 0.17 -8.15
CA SER A 138 10.71 -1.21 -8.61
C SER A 138 11.30 -1.42 -10.01
N GLU A 139 11.14 -0.43 -10.90
CA GLU A 139 11.77 -0.46 -12.23
C GLU A 139 13.29 -0.42 -12.15
N ILE A 140 13.86 0.31 -11.20
CA ILE A 140 15.32 0.32 -10.95
C ILE A 140 15.77 -0.99 -10.31
N GLY A 141 14.92 -1.61 -9.49
CA GLY A 141 15.19 -2.84 -8.76
C GLY A 141 15.54 -2.60 -7.29
N PHE A 142 15.12 -1.47 -6.73
CA PHE A 142 15.22 -1.24 -5.29
C PHE A 142 14.14 -2.04 -4.54
N ASP A 143 14.54 -2.61 -3.41
CA ASP A 143 13.61 -3.22 -2.43
C ASP A 143 13.16 -2.22 -1.37
N ARG A 144 13.99 -1.22 -1.10
CA ARG A 144 13.73 -0.20 -0.09
C ARG A 144 14.32 1.15 -0.47
N ILE A 145 13.60 2.22 -0.14
CA ILE A 145 14.05 3.61 -0.23
C ILE A 145 14.00 4.25 1.16
N VAL A 146 14.99 5.04 1.49
CA VAL A 146 15.00 5.91 2.66
C VAL A 146 15.14 7.36 2.20
N MET A 147 14.18 8.21 2.60
CA MET A 147 14.17 9.65 2.30
C MET A 147 14.00 10.42 3.60
N LYS A 148 15.10 10.74 4.28
CA LYS A 148 15.10 11.46 5.56
C LYS A 148 16.16 12.53 5.59
N ASN A 149 15.83 13.65 6.23
CA ASN A 149 16.78 14.76 6.44
C ASN A 149 17.45 15.25 5.14
N GLY A 150 16.71 15.25 4.03
CA GLY A 150 17.22 15.65 2.72
C GLY A 150 18.16 14.64 2.04
N ILE A 151 18.30 13.44 2.61
CA ILE A 151 19.11 12.35 2.06
C ILE A 151 18.16 11.34 1.39
N PHE A 152 18.55 10.88 0.18
CA PHE A 152 17.90 9.79 -0.54
C PHE A 152 18.85 8.60 -0.61
N LEU A 153 18.39 7.43 -0.15
CA LEU A 153 19.13 6.16 -0.23
C LEU A 153 18.22 5.10 -0.82
N GLY A 154 18.67 4.44 -1.88
CA GLY A 154 18.03 3.27 -2.45
C GLY A 154 18.81 2.00 -2.08
N TYR A 155 18.10 0.98 -1.65
CA TYR A 155 18.66 -0.31 -1.27
C TYR A 155 18.23 -1.36 -2.26
N PHE A 156 19.18 -2.11 -2.80
CA PHE A 156 18.93 -3.30 -3.59
C PHE A 156 18.63 -4.50 -2.68
N PRO A 157 18.14 -5.63 -3.23
CA PRO A 157 17.89 -6.83 -2.47
C PRO A 157 19.08 -7.24 -1.59
N ASP A 158 18.81 -7.56 -0.31
CA ASP A 158 19.86 -7.92 0.65
C ASP A 158 20.52 -9.29 0.32
N ASN A 159 19.83 -10.18 -0.42
CA ASN A 159 20.36 -11.48 -0.78
C ASN A 159 21.29 -11.35 -2.01
N PRO A 160 22.62 -11.57 -1.87
CA PRO A 160 23.56 -11.49 -2.98
C PRO A 160 23.31 -12.51 -4.10
N GLN A 161 22.51 -13.56 -3.84
CA GLN A 161 22.11 -14.56 -4.82
C GLN A 161 20.79 -14.22 -5.51
N ASP A 162 20.20 -13.06 -5.25
CA ASP A 162 18.98 -12.63 -5.92
C ASP A 162 19.22 -12.54 -7.44
N LYS A 163 18.21 -12.98 -8.19
CA LYS A 163 18.23 -12.94 -9.66
C LYS A 163 18.45 -11.53 -10.22
N PHE A 164 18.13 -10.52 -9.45
CA PHE A 164 18.36 -9.12 -9.80
C PHE A 164 19.85 -8.86 -10.13
N TYR A 165 20.78 -9.36 -9.32
CA TYR A 165 22.23 -9.17 -9.52
C TYR A 165 22.79 -9.83 -10.78
N GLN A 166 22.05 -10.79 -11.35
CA GLN A 166 22.39 -11.45 -12.62
C GLN A 166 21.69 -10.82 -13.84
N SER A 167 20.80 -9.85 -13.60
CA SER A 167 19.99 -9.21 -14.62
C SER A 167 20.75 -8.19 -15.46
N GLU A 168 20.28 -7.94 -16.68
CA GLU A 168 20.74 -6.79 -17.48
C GLU A 168 20.47 -5.44 -16.80
N LYS A 169 19.39 -5.34 -16.03
CA LYS A 169 19.08 -4.12 -15.27
C LYS A 169 20.23 -3.74 -14.34
N PHE A 170 20.70 -4.68 -13.53
CA PHE A 170 21.80 -4.42 -12.61
C PHE A 170 23.08 -4.03 -13.33
N ARG A 171 23.40 -4.71 -14.46
CA ARG A 171 24.57 -4.40 -15.26
C ARG A 171 24.55 -3.00 -15.88
N ASN A 172 23.37 -2.44 -16.12
CA ASN A 172 23.21 -1.09 -16.66
C ASN A 172 23.29 0.01 -15.58
N ILE A 173 23.20 -0.34 -14.29
CA ILE A 173 23.27 0.58 -13.17
C ILE A 173 24.71 0.81 -12.71
N ILE A 174 25.55 -0.23 -12.81
CA ILE A 174 26.98 -0.19 -12.43
C ILE A 174 27.86 0.06 -13.65
#